data_43cf8a134823880c35c48b0416f0f229
#
_entry.id   43cf8a134823880c35c48b0416f0f229
#
_cell.length_a   1.000
_cell.length_b   1.000
_cell.length_c   1.000
_cell.angle_alpha   90.00
_cell.angle_beta   90.00
_cell.angle_gamma   90.00
#
_symmetry.space_group_name_H-M   'P 1'
#
loop_
_entity.id
_entity.type
_entity.pdbx_description
1 polymer ?
#
loop_
_entity_poly.entity_id
_entity_poly.type
_entity_poly.pdbx_seq_one_letter_code
_entity_poly.pdbx_strand_id
1 'polypeptide(L)'
;MSTQILYLSSSLRGADSQSSQMADEFIALRKEAGEDLTIVHRDLNAAALPHIDGERFGAFTTPATERSSAQAAVVAESDALIQELRDADELIIALPMYNFGIPSTFKAWIDHVARAGETFRYTEN
;
A
#
# COMPACT_ATOMS: atom_id res chain seq x y z
N MET A 1 0.90 -24.91 0.76
CA MET A 1 1.12 -23.65 0.03
C MET A 1 1.20 -22.50 1.01
N SER A 2 2.13 -21.58 0.78
CA SER A 2 2.28 -20.40 1.62
C SER A 2 1.18 -19.38 1.32
N THR A 3 0.61 -18.77 2.36
CA THR A 3 -0.27 -17.62 2.22
C THR A 3 0.57 -16.35 2.23
N GLN A 4 0.47 -15.56 1.18
CA GLN A 4 1.22 -14.31 1.08
C GLN A 4 0.39 -13.16 1.65
N ILE A 5 0.96 -12.50 2.65
CA ILE A 5 0.32 -11.38 3.34
C ILE A 5 1.07 -10.10 3.02
N LEU A 6 0.36 -9.09 2.52
CA LEU A 6 0.87 -7.72 2.47
C LEU A 6 0.48 -7.04 3.79
N TYR A 7 1.49 -6.67 4.57
CA TYR A 7 1.32 -6.01 5.85
C TYR A 7 1.71 -4.54 5.72
N LEU A 8 0.73 -3.65 5.86
CA LEU A 8 0.92 -2.20 5.81
C LEU A 8 0.88 -1.64 7.22
N SER A 9 1.89 -0.87 7.60
CA SER A 9 1.91 -0.12 8.85
C SER A 9 2.13 1.36 8.57
N SER A 10 1.53 2.23 9.38
CA SER A 10 1.53 3.67 9.11
C SER A 10 1.66 4.53 10.37
N SER A 11 1.95 3.93 11.51
CA SER A 11 2.09 4.67 12.75
C SER A 11 3.36 5.51 12.79
N LEU A 12 3.24 6.75 13.27
CA LEU A 12 4.37 7.64 13.54
C LEU A 12 5.27 7.10 14.66
N ARG A 13 4.77 6.19 15.48
CA ARG A 13 5.51 5.60 16.61
C ARG A 13 6.28 4.34 16.21
N GLY A 14 6.16 3.89 14.97
CA GLY A 14 6.85 2.72 14.47
C GLY A 14 6.49 1.46 15.27
N ALA A 15 7.51 0.69 15.69
CA ALA A 15 7.32 -0.57 16.41
C ALA A 15 6.65 -0.40 17.79
N ASP A 16 6.69 0.80 18.38
CA ASP A 16 6.06 1.09 19.66
C ASP A 16 4.56 1.36 19.55
N SER A 17 4.02 1.34 18.34
CA SER A 17 2.61 1.56 18.06
C SER A 17 1.75 0.38 18.52
N GLN A 18 0.62 0.67 19.15
CA GLN A 18 -0.34 -0.37 19.55
C GLN A 18 -0.91 -1.12 18.34
N SER A 19 -1.20 -0.40 17.25
CA SER A 19 -1.73 -1.04 16.04
C SER A 19 -0.71 -2.00 15.42
N SER A 20 0.57 -1.62 15.38
CA SER A 20 1.63 -2.50 14.88
C SER A 20 1.84 -3.71 15.79
N GLN A 21 1.81 -3.51 17.12
CA GLN A 21 1.94 -4.61 18.07
C GLN A 21 0.79 -5.61 17.93
N MET A 22 -0.44 -5.13 17.74
CA MET A 22 -1.61 -6.00 17.49
C MET A 22 -1.45 -6.82 16.22
N ALA A 23 -0.99 -6.20 15.14
CA ALA A 23 -0.76 -6.89 13.88
C ALA A 23 0.34 -7.94 14.00
N ASP A 24 1.46 -7.59 14.66
CA ASP A 24 2.57 -8.51 14.89
C ASP A 24 2.13 -9.71 15.72
N GLU A 25 1.35 -9.48 16.77
CA GLU A 25 0.79 -10.55 17.60
C GLU A 25 -0.15 -11.45 16.82
N PHE A 26 -1.02 -10.87 16.01
CA PHE A 26 -1.95 -11.63 15.15
C PHE A 26 -1.19 -12.55 14.19
N ILE A 27 -0.14 -12.03 13.54
CA ILE A 27 0.70 -12.82 12.64
C ILE A 27 1.42 -13.94 13.42
N ALA A 28 1.97 -13.62 14.60
CA ALA A 28 2.67 -14.60 15.43
C ALA A 28 1.76 -15.75 15.85
N LEU A 29 0.53 -15.44 16.27
CA LEU A 29 -0.44 -16.46 16.65
C LEU A 29 -0.81 -17.38 15.50
N ARG A 30 -0.93 -16.85 14.31
CA ARG A 30 -1.22 -17.65 13.11
C ARG A 30 -0.06 -18.59 12.77
N LYS A 31 1.17 -18.11 12.88
CA LYS A 31 2.36 -18.95 12.68
C LYS A 31 2.45 -20.06 13.74
N GLU A 32 2.17 -19.74 15.00
CA GLU A 32 2.13 -20.73 16.07
C GLU A 32 1.06 -21.80 15.84
N ALA A 33 -0.05 -21.43 15.20
CA ALA A 33 -1.10 -22.35 14.82
C ALA A 33 -0.73 -23.24 13.62
N GLY A 34 0.47 -23.09 13.07
CA GLY A 34 0.97 -23.94 11.99
C GLY A 34 0.71 -23.41 10.58
N GLU A 35 0.23 -22.18 10.44
CA GLU A 35 0.04 -21.60 9.12
C GLU A 35 1.38 -21.22 8.48
N ASP A 36 1.52 -21.52 7.20
CA ASP A 36 2.70 -21.12 6.41
C ASP A 36 2.43 -19.75 5.80
N LEU A 37 3.05 -18.72 6.39
CA LEU A 37 2.84 -17.33 6.01
C LEU A 37 4.12 -16.72 5.44
N THR A 38 4.01 -16.05 4.30
CA THR A 38 5.04 -15.18 3.75
C THR A 38 4.59 -13.75 3.93
N ILE A 39 5.39 -12.95 4.64
CA ILE A 39 5.02 -11.57 4.99
C ILE A 39 5.84 -10.59 4.14
N VAL A 40 5.13 -9.74 3.41
CA VAL A 40 5.71 -8.56 2.76
C VAL A 40 5.28 -7.36 3.58
N HIS A 41 6.21 -6.76 4.31
CA HIS A 41 5.92 -5.62 5.18
C HIS A 41 6.31 -4.31 4.50
N ARG A 42 5.36 -3.39 4.43
CA ARG A 42 5.61 -2.03 3.97
C ARG A 42 5.25 -1.06 5.08
N ASP A 43 6.28 -0.42 5.63
CA ASP A 43 6.13 0.63 6.65
C ASP A 43 6.03 1.98 5.94
N LEU A 44 4.81 2.52 5.90
CA LEU A 44 4.51 3.77 5.20
C LEU A 44 5.03 5.01 5.94
N ASN A 45 5.40 4.86 7.21
CA ASN A 45 6.06 5.93 7.95
C ASN A 45 7.56 5.99 7.65
N ALA A 46 8.24 4.84 7.65
CA ALA A 46 9.68 4.77 7.40
C ALA A 46 9.99 5.06 5.92
N ALA A 47 9.13 4.62 5.01
CA ALA A 47 9.27 4.83 3.57
C ALA A 47 8.03 5.55 3.04
N ALA A 48 7.89 6.83 3.40
CA ALA A 48 6.72 7.63 3.05
C ALA A 48 6.64 7.84 1.54
N LEU A 49 5.43 7.67 1.01
CA LEU A 49 5.15 7.95 -0.39
C LEU A 49 4.82 9.43 -0.57
N PRO A 50 5.21 10.05 -1.68
CA PRO A 50 4.84 11.43 -1.93
C PRO A 50 3.33 11.56 -2.16
N HIS A 51 2.80 12.75 -1.88
CA HIS A 51 1.41 13.06 -2.22
C HIS A 51 1.22 13.06 -3.73
N ILE A 52 0.03 12.67 -4.18
CA ILE A 52 -0.33 12.79 -5.59
C ILE A 52 -0.63 14.27 -5.88
N ASP A 53 0.16 14.85 -6.74
CA ASP A 53 -0.03 16.21 -7.27
C ASP A 53 -0.44 16.16 -8.74
N GLY A 54 -0.59 17.33 -9.36
CA GLY A 54 -0.99 17.42 -10.76
C GLY A 54 0.00 16.75 -11.71
N GLU A 55 1.30 16.84 -11.42
CA GLU A 55 2.34 16.22 -12.23
C GLU A 55 2.26 14.70 -12.18
N ARG A 56 2.11 14.12 -10.98
CA ARG A 56 1.97 12.67 -10.80
C ARG A 56 0.67 12.15 -11.40
N PHE A 57 -0.42 12.86 -11.19
CA PHE A 57 -1.70 12.49 -11.81
C PHE A 57 -1.61 12.55 -13.33
N GLY A 58 -0.92 13.55 -13.87
CA GLY A 58 -0.66 13.67 -15.30
C GLY A 58 0.10 12.47 -15.86
N ALA A 59 1.05 11.92 -15.10
CA ALA A 59 1.78 10.72 -15.50
C ALA A 59 0.83 9.52 -15.64
N PHE A 60 -0.11 9.36 -14.72
CA PHE A 60 -1.07 8.25 -14.77
C PHE A 60 -2.04 8.35 -15.94
N THR A 61 -2.38 9.57 -16.36
CA THR A 61 -3.34 9.80 -17.45
C THR A 61 -2.69 9.94 -18.82
N THR A 62 -1.35 10.02 -18.89
CA THR A 62 -0.62 10.05 -20.16
C THR A 62 -0.44 8.63 -20.70
N PRO A 63 -0.77 8.37 -21.98
CA PRO A 63 -0.54 7.06 -22.59
C PRO A 63 0.93 6.62 -22.47
N ALA A 64 1.15 5.34 -22.25
CA ALA A 64 2.48 4.78 -22.01
C ALA A 64 3.53 5.19 -23.05
N THR A 65 3.11 5.24 -24.33
CA THR A 65 3.99 5.59 -25.45
C THR A 65 4.39 7.06 -25.48
N GLU A 66 3.68 7.91 -24.74
CA GLU A 66 3.90 9.37 -24.73
C GLU A 66 4.54 9.87 -23.43
N ARG A 67 4.80 8.98 -22.47
CA ARG A 67 5.36 9.35 -21.19
C ARG A 67 6.82 9.77 -21.30
N SER A 68 7.19 10.86 -20.61
CA SER A 68 8.59 11.21 -20.38
C SER A 68 9.25 10.20 -19.45
N SER A 69 10.59 10.26 -19.33
CA SER A 69 11.33 9.41 -18.37
C SER A 69 10.85 9.63 -16.94
N ALA A 70 10.59 10.88 -16.56
CA ALA A 70 10.10 11.23 -15.23
C ALA A 70 8.69 10.65 -14.98
N GLN A 71 7.80 10.75 -15.97
CA GLN A 71 6.46 10.19 -15.89
C GLN A 71 6.49 8.66 -15.80
N ALA A 72 7.34 8.03 -16.58
CA ALA A 72 7.51 6.57 -16.54
C ALA A 72 7.99 6.10 -15.17
N ALA A 73 8.88 6.84 -14.52
CA ALA A 73 9.36 6.54 -13.17
C ALA A 73 8.23 6.63 -12.13
N VAL A 74 7.39 7.66 -12.23
CA VAL A 74 6.22 7.84 -11.35
C VAL A 74 5.25 6.66 -11.50
N VAL A 75 4.97 6.26 -12.74
CA VAL A 75 4.06 5.13 -13.01
C VAL A 75 4.67 3.82 -12.53
N ALA A 76 5.97 3.60 -12.72
CA ALA A 76 6.65 2.39 -12.26
C ALA A 76 6.58 2.23 -10.74
N GLU A 77 6.70 3.32 -9.98
CA GLU A 77 6.54 3.31 -8.53
C GLU A 77 5.14 2.84 -8.13
N SER A 78 4.11 3.40 -8.75
CA SER A 78 2.73 2.99 -8.52
C SER A 78 2.47 1.54 -8.95
N ASP A 79 3.00 1.14 -10.10
CA ASP A 79 2.86 -0.23 -10.61
C ASP A 79 3.44 -1.26 -9.63
N ALA A 80 4.58 -0.96 -9.01
CA ALA A 80 5.21 -1.83 -8.02
C ALA A 80 4.32 -2.00 -6.79
N LEU A 81 3.69 -0.92 -6.32
CA LEU A 81 2.76 -0.96 -5.19
C LEU A 81 1.51 -1.78 -5.51
N ILE A 82 0.98 -1.60 -6.71
CA ILE A 82 -0.18 -2.37 -7.20
C ILE A 82 0.18 -3.85 -7.32
N GLN A 83 1.39 -4.16 -7.78
CA GLN A 83 1.82 -5.55 -7.93
C GLN A 83 1.93 -6.24 -6.56
N GLU A 84 2.45 -5.55 -5.55
CA GLU A 84 2.46 -6.08 -4.17
C GLU A 84 1.05 -6.47 -3.71
N LEU A 85 0.09 -5.60 -4.01
CA LEU A 85 -1.30 -5.84 -3.65
C LEU A 85 -1.90 -7.02 -4.42
N ARG A 86 -1.59 -7.15 -5.70
CA ARG A 86 -2.06 -8.27 -6.54
C ARG A 86 -1.46 -9.62 -6.13
N ASP A 87 -0.21 -9.61 -5.69
CA ASP A 87 0.49 -10.83 -5.27
C ASP A 87 0.04 -11.33 -3.90
N ALA A 88 -0.59 -10.48 -3.12
CA ALA A 88 -1.04 -10.83 -1.78
C ALA A 88 -2.34 -11.64 -1.80
N ASP A 89 -2.39 -12.68 -0.97
CA ASP A 89 -3.63 -13.41 -0.70
C ASP A 89 -4.46 -12.69 0.35
N GLU A 90 -3.80 -12.04 1.29
CA GLU A 90 -4.44 -11.31 2.39
C GLU A 90 -3.72 -9.97 2.62
N LEU A 91 -4.48 -9.00 3.11
CA LEU A 91 -4.00 -7.67 3.44
C LEU A 91 -4.22 -7.41 4.92
N ILE A 92 -3.15 -7.08 5.64
CA ILE A 92 -3.23 -6.64 7.04
C ILE A 92 -2.82 -5.17 7.08
N ILE A 93 -3.70 -4.35 7.64
CA ILE A 93 -3.46 -2.92 7.76
C ILE A 93 -3.43 -2.55 9.25
N ALA A 94 -2.26 -2.18 9.76
CA ALA A 94 -2.11 -1.63 11.11
C ALA A 94 -2.34 -0.12 11.03
N LEU A 95 -3.51 0.32 11.47
CA LEU A 95 -4.02 1.66 11.19
C LEU A 95 -4.33 2.41 12.49
N PRO A 96 -3.46 3.34 12.92
CA PRO A 96 -3.81 4.23 14.03
C PRO A 96 -4.79 5.30 13.56
N MET A 97 -5.50 5.89 14.51
CA MET A 97 -6.36 7.03 14.22
C MET A 97 -5.65 8.31 14.60
N TYR A 98 -5.49 9.22 13.65
CA TYR A 98 -4.92 10.57 13.87
C TYR A 98 -5.94 11.61 13.44
N ASN A 99 -6.23 12.55 14.34
CA ASN A 99 -7.19 13.63 14.07
C ASN A 99 -8.54 13.09 13.54
N PHE A 100 -9.03 12.01 14.17
CA PHE A 100 -10.29 11.33 13.84
C PHE A 100 -10.32 10.72 12.43
N GLY A 101 -9.17 10.49 11.83
CA GLY A 101 -9.08 9.91 10.50
C GLY A 101 -7.89 8.97 10.35
N ILE A 102 -7.64 8.57 9.12
CA ILE A 102 -6.50 7.74 8.77
C ILE A 102 -5.23 8.58 8.72
N PRO A 103 -4.04 7.97 8.95
CA PRO A 103 -2.79 8.67 8.73
C PRO A 103 -2.65 9.15 7.27
N SER A 104 -2.04 10.33 7.08
CA SER A 104 -1.81 10.86 5.74
C SER A 104 -0.92 9.95 4.88
N THR A 105 0.01 9.24 5.50
CA THR A 105 0.87 8.27 4.81
C THR A 105 0.06 7.10 4.22
N PHE A 106 -0.97 6.66 4.93
CA PHE A 106 -1.86 5.61 4.42
C PHE A 106 -2.73 6.15 3.27
N LYS A 107 -3.25 7.37 3.39
CA LYS A 107 -4.01 8.00 2.30
C LYS A 107 -3.15 8.15 1.05
N ALA A 108 -1.88 8.53 1.21
CA ALA A 108 -0.95 8.61 0.08
C ALA A 108 -0.78 7.24 -0.62
N TRP A 109 -0.69 6.16 0.15
CA TRP A 109 -0.66 4.80 -0.43
C TRP A 109 -1.92 4.50 -1.24
N ILE A 110 -3.10 4.80 -0.67
CA ILE A 110 -4.38 4.62 -1.39
C ILE A 110 -4.34 5.37 -2.72
N ASP A 111 -3.88 6.62 -2.72
CA ASP A 111 -3.84 7.44 -3.92
C ASP A 111 -2.88 6.90 -4.99
N HIS A 112 -1.84 6.17 -4.58
CA HIS A 112 -0.91 5.54 -5.53
C HIS A 112 -1.45 4.23 -6.11
N VAL A 113 -2.29 3.49 -5.39
CA VAL A 113 -2.80 2.19 -5.83
C VAL A 113 -4.20 2.24 -6.44
N ALA A 114 -4.98 3.26 -6.12
CA ALA A 114 -6.32 3.43 -6.68
C ALA A 114 -6.22 4.15 -8.04
N ARG A 115 -5.94 3.38 -9.08
CA ARG A 115 -5.76 3.90 -10.44
C ARG A 115 -6.80 3.34 -11.38
N ALA A 116 -7.43 4.24 -12.14
CA ALA A 116 -8.42 3.87 -13.15
C ALA A 116 -7.79 2.97 -14.22
N GLY A 117 -8.47 1.89 -14.56
CA GLY A 117 -7.98 0.90 -15.52
C GLY A 117 -7.06 -0.15 -14.92
N GLU A 118 -6.56 0.02 -13.69
CA GLU A 118 -5.67 -0.91 -13.01
C GLU A 118 -6.35 -1.60 -11.83
N THR A 119 -6.83 -0.83 -10.85
CA THR A 119 -7.46 -1.36 -9.63
C THR A 119 -8.96 -1.09 -9.57
N PHE A 120 -9.45 -0.21 -10.41
CA PHE A 120 -10.89 0.03 -10.58
C PHE A 120 -11.16 0.54 -11.99
N ARG A 121 -12.42 0.57 -12.38
CA ARG A 121 -12.84 1.14 -13.66
C ARG A 121 -14.18 1.85 -13.49
N TYR A 122 -14.39 2.85 -14.32
CA TYR A 122 -15.68 3.50 -14.40
C TYR A 122 -16.62 2.69 -15.29
N THR A 123 -17.87 2.55 -14.87
CA THR A 123 -18.93 1.90 -15.63
C THR A 123 -20.12 2.86 -15.75
N GLU A 124 -21.00 2.61 -16.71
CA GLU A 124 -22.16 3.50 -16.95
C GLU A 124 -23.27 3.35 -15.88
N ASN A 125 -23.14 2.36 -14.97
CA ASN A 125 -24.13 2.11 -13.91
C ASN A 125 -23.47 2.12 -12.56
#